data_ed94dcbf19d1947bd52e3c1314564736
#
_entry.id   ed94dcbf19d1947bd52e3c1314564736
#
_cell.length_a   1.000
_cell.length_b   1.000
_cell.length_c   1.000
_cell.angle_alpha   90.00
_cell.angle_beta   90.00
_cell.angle_gamma   90.00
#
_symmetry.space_group_name_H-M   'P 1'
#
loop_
_entity.id
_entity.type
_entity.pdbx_description
1 polymer ?
#
loop_
_entity_poly.entity_id
_entity_poly.type
_entity_poly.pdbx_seq_one_letter_code
_entity_poly.pdbx_strand_id
1 'polypeptide(L)'
;MSDRTLAERLVRLAGGIALELRGGAVEVKGDATDVVTEADRRAEAAQLALLQAERPGDGVRGEEGASVAGGARRWLLDPVDGTLNYARGLPAWCSAVVLMDGEGALACAAFDPVAGELFSAARGEGATLNGAPLRVLGPPVLAEAVVATFVDVRRREPEVAAGTAALLRRVGALRAVGCGTLELAWIAAGRLHGWVQAGTEPWDWHPGALLVAEAGGVARVTGTWHVAAAGHALADELDAAVT
;
A
#
# COMPACT_ATOMS: atom_id res chain seq x y z
N MET A 1 -18.02 12.74 11.18
CA MET A 1 -17.42 11.50 10.61
C MET A 1 -15.94 11.51 10.94
N SER A 2 -15.40 10.40 11.48
CA SER A 2 -13.96 10.26 11.77
C SER A 2 -13.15 10.18 10.46
N ASP A 3 -11.83 10.45 10.56
CA ASP A 3 -10.94 10.37 9.39
C ASP A 3 -10.81 8.94 8.87
N ARG A 4 -10.77 7.95 9.77
CA ARG A 4 -10.81 6.52 9.43
C ARG A 4 -12.09 6.17 8.63
N THR A 5 -13.26 6.59 9.11
CA THR A 5 -14.52 6.34 8.39
C THR A 5 -14.55 7.03 7.02
N LEU A 6 -13.95 8.21 6.91
CA LEU A 6 -13.83 8.88 5.61
C LEU A 6 -12.88 8.12 4.69
N ALA A 7 -11.73 7.64 5.20
CA ALA A 7 -10.81 6.79 4.42
C ALA A 7 -11.51 5.54 3.88
N GLU A 8 -12.28 4.85 4.73
CA GLU A 8 -13.06 3.67 4.33
C GLU A 8 -14.08 3.97 3.21
N ARG A 9 -14.75 5.14 3.28
CA ARG A 9 -15.68 5.58 2.22
C ARG A 9 -14.98 5.86 0.91
N LEU A 10 -13.81 6.53 0.97
CA LEU A 10 -13.01 6.87 -0.21
C LEU A 10 -12.56 5.64 -0.99
N VAL A 11 -12.03 4.63 -0.28
CA VAL A 11 -11.55 3.42 -0.95
C VAL A 11 -12.69 2.52 -1.46
N ARG A 12 -13.82 2.48 -0.77
CA ARG A 12 -15.01 1.76 -1.27
C ARG A 12 -15.58 2.42 -2.53
N LEU A 13 -15.61 3.76 -2.56
CA LEU A 13 -16.05 4.51 -3.73
C LEU A 13 -15.14 4.23 -4.93
N ALA A 14 -13.83 4.36 -4.76
CA ALA A 14 -12.84 4.14 -5.82
C ALA A 14 -12.82 2.67 -6.28
N GLY A 15 -12.74 1.72 -5.36
CA GLY A 15 -12.74 0.29 -5.67
C GLY A 15 -14.02 -0.17 -6.36
N GLY A 16 -15.19 0.41 -5.99
CA GLY A 16 -16.46 0.16 -6.68
C GLY A 16 -16.43 0.63 -8.13
N ILE A 17 -15.98 1.87 -8.37
CA ILE A 17 -15.82 2.43 -9.73
C ILE A 17 -14.83 1.57 -10.55
N ALA A 18 -13.70 1.22 -9.95
CA ALA A 18 -12.70 0.40 -10.62
C ALA A 18 -13.26 -0.99 -10.98
N LEU A 19 -14.02 -1.61 -10.08
CA LEU A 19 -14.62 -2.92 -10.35
C LEU A 19 -15.63 -2.87 -11.51
N GLU A 20 -16.45 -1.83 -11.58
CA GLU A 20 -17.42 -1.60 -12.67
C GLU A 20 -16.74 -1.37 -14.04
N LEU A 21 -15.57 -0.72 -14.05
CA LEU A 21 -14.83 -0.38 -15.27
C LEU A 21 -13.77 -1.42 -15.66
N ARG A 22 -13.70 -2.53 -14.96
CA ARG A 22 -12.70 -3.57 -15.22
C ARG A 22 -12.82 -4.14 -16.62
N GLY A 23 -11.68 -4.24 -17.33
CA GLY A 23 -11.64 -4.68 -18.73
C GLY A 23 -11.77 -3.54 -19.74
N GLY A 24 -11.78 -2.29 -19.28
CA GLY A 24 -11.74 -1.08 -20.13
C GLY A 24 -10.40 -0.83 -20.81
N ALA A 25 -10.29 0.32 -21.47
CA ALA A 25 -9.07 0.72 -22.16
C ALA A 25 -7.90 0.91 -21.20
N VAL A 26 -6.71 0.51 -21.63
CA VAL A 26 -5.44 0.63 -20.91
C VAL A 26 -4.53 1.55 -21.70
N GLU A 27 -3.94 2.54 -21.05
CA GLU A 27 -2.94 3.45 -21.61
C GLU A 27 -1.59 3.17 -20.96
N VAL A 28 -0.51 3.28 -21.74
CA VAL A 28 0.86 3.15 -21.27
C VAL A 28 1.40 4.55 -20.95
N LYS A 29 1.81 4.82 -19.69
CA LYS A 29 2.38 6.11 -19.27
C LYS A 29 3.85 6.28 -19.69
N GLY A 30 4.67 5.27 -19.45
CA GLY A 30 6.12 5.28 -19.67
C GLY A 30 6.60 4.07 -20.45
N ASP A 31 6.52 2.91 -19.86
CA ASP A 31 6.87 1.64 -20.50
C ASP A 31 5.70 0.63 -20.41
N ALA A 32 5.88 -0.57 -20.99
CA ALA A 32 4.82 -1.58 -21.06
C ALA A 32 4.30 -2.06 -19.70
N THR A 33 4.97 -1.72 -18.60
CA THR A 33 4.58 -2.06 -17.23
C THR A 33 4.07 -0.85 -16.44
N ASP A 34 4.21 0.36 -16.95
CA ASP A 34 3.69 1.60 -16.38
C ASP A 34 2.40 1.99 -17.11
N VAL A 35 1.29 1.53 -16.58
CA VAL A 35 -0.03 1.65 -17.22
C VAL A 35 -0.99 2.43 -16.35
N VAL A 36 -1.94 3.09 -16.99
CA VAL A 36 -3.08 3.75 -16.37
C VAL A 36 -4.35 3.36 -17.12
N THR A 37 -5.45 3.30 -16.41
CA THR A 37 -6.75 3.02 -17.00
C THR A 37 -7.72 4.19 -16.80
N GLU A 38 -8.84 4.17 -17.52
CA GLU A 38 -9.93 5.11 -17.24
C GLU A 38 -10.47 4.96 -15.82
N ALA A 39 -10.38 3.75 -15.27
CA ALA A 39 -10.81 3.45 -13.91
C ALA A 39 -10.01 4.26 -12.87
N ASP A 40 -8.68 4.31 -13.00
CA ASP A 40 -7.79 5.07 -12.12
C ASP A 40 -8.22 6.54 -12.08
N ARG A 41 -8.33 7.17 -13.26
CA ARG A 41 -8.69 8.59 -13.36
C ARG A 41 -10.09 8.91 -12.83
N ARG A 42 -11.08 8.07 -13.12
CA ARG A 42 -12.45 8.27 -12.64
C ARG A 42 -12.57 8.04 -11.15
N ALA A 43 -11.90 7.03 -10.64
CA ALA A 43 -11.87 6.74 -9.21
C ALA A 43 -11.19 7.88 -8.43
N GLU A 44 -10.03 8.38 -8.90
CA GLU A 44 -9.36 9.53 -8.28
C GLU A 44 -10.23 10.79 -8.30
N ALA A 45 -10.86 11.10 -9.42
CA ALA A 45 -11.75 12.26 -9.53
C ALA A 45 -12.94 12.17 -8.55
N ALA A 46 -13.51 10.98 -8.35
CA ALA A 46 -14.59 10.76 -7.39
C ALA A 46 -14.11 10.89 -5.93
N GLN A 47 -12.92 10.37 -5.61
CA GLN A 47 -12.31 10.54 -4.29
C GLN A 47 -12.04 12.02 -4.00
N LEU A 48 -11.48 12.75 -4.97
CA LEU A 48 -11.22 14.19 -4.86
C LEU A 48 -12.50 14.99 -4.60
N ALA A 49 -13.57 14.73 -5.36
CA ALA A 49 -14.84 15.39 -5.17
C ALA A 49 -15.44 15.15 -3.78
N LEU A 50 -15.35 13.92 -3.27
CA LEU A 50 -15.80 13.58 -1.93
C LEU A 50 -14.96 14.28 -0.86
N LEU A 51 -13.62 14.33 -1.01
CA LEU A 51 -12.72 15.03 -0.09
C LEU A 51 -13.00 16.53 -0.06
N GLN A 52 -13.20 17.17 -1.21
CA GLN A 52 -13.53 18.61 -1.28
C GLN A 52 -14.84 18.93 -0.57
N ALA A 53 -15.82 18.03 -0.61
CA ALA A 53 -17.09 18.21 0.09
C ALA A 53 -16.96 17.99 1.61
N GLU A 54 -16.21 17.00 2.07
CA GLU A 54 -16.15 16.58 3.47
C GLU A 54 -14.99 17.24 4.26
N ARG A 55 -13.91 17.61 3.58
CA ARG A 55 -12.66 18.15 4.15
C ARG A 55 -12.05 19.25 3.27
N PRO A 56 -12.77 20.37 3.04
CA PRO A 56 -12.32 21.42 2.10
C PRO A 56 -11.02 22.12 2.51
N GLY A 57 -10.56 21.96 3.76
CA GLY A 57 -9.30 22.53 4.26
C GLY A 57 -8.10 21.61 4.16
N ASP A 58 -8.30 20.32 3.83
CA ASP A 58 -7.20 19.35 3.71
C ASP A 58 -6.58 19.45 2.31
N GLY A 59 -5.25 19.25 2.22
CA GLY A 59 -4.56 19.06 0.95
C GLY A 59 -4.84 17.68 0.37
N VAL A 60 -4.64 17.54 -0.94
CA VAL A 60 -4.75 16.24 -1.65
C VAL A 60 -3.58 16.10 -2.61
N ARG A 61 -3.04 14.89 -2.71
CA ARG A 61 -2.11 14.46 -3.75
C ARG A 61 -2.50 13.05 -4.19
N GLY A 62 -2.82 12.88 -5.45
CA GLY A 62 -3.13 11.60 -6.06
C GLY A 62 -2.05 11.14 -7.03
N GLU A 63 -2.01 9.85 -7.30
CA GLU A 63 -1.11 9.23 -8.27
C GLU A 63 -1.42 9.74 -9.69
N GLU A 64 -2.70 9.88 -10.04
CA GLU A 64 -3.15 10.25 -11.37
C GLU A 64 -3.18 11.77 -11.63
N GLY A 65 -2.65 12.55 -10.68
CA GLY A 65 -2.42 13.97 -10.83
C GLY A 65 -3.35 14.86 -10.02
N ALA A 66 -4.27 14.33 -9.21
CA ALA A 66 -5.03 15.14 -8.28
C ALA A 66 -4.08 15.90 -7.35
N SER A 67 -4.20 17.22 -7.32
CA SER A 67 -3.36 18.08 -6.50
C SER A 67 -4.16 19.27 -5.98
N VAL A 68 -4.36 19.32 -4.67
CA VAL A 68 -5.01 20.45 -3.99
C VAL A 68 -4.09 20.92 -2.87
N ALA A 69 -3.78 22.21 -2.88
CA ALA A 69 -3.09 22.83 -1.76
C ALA A 69 -4.01 22.84 -0.54
N GLY A 70 -3.44 22.55 0.63
CA GLY A 70 -4.19 22.51 1.90
C GLY A 70 -3.35 22.95 3.07
N GLY A 71 -3.90 22.82 4.27
CA GLY A 71 -3.25 23.11 5.55
C GLY A 71 -2.20 22.05 5.94
N ALA A 72 -2.12 21.77 7.24
CA ALA A 72 -1.16 20.81 7.81
C ALA A 72 -1.50 19.34 7.51
N ARG A 73 -2.72 19.06 7.01
CA ARG A 73 -3.21 17.72 6.71
C ARG A 73 -3.27 17.51 5.21
N ARG A 74 -2.90 16.30 4.77
CA ARG A 74 -2.91 15.94 3.33
C ARG A 74 -3.32 14.50 3.13
N TRP A 75 -4.27 14.27 2.23
CA TRP A 75 -4.63 12.96 1.72
C TRP A 75 -3.72 12.56 0.57
N LEU A 76 -3.22 11.34 0.63
CA LEU A 76 -2.56 10.67 -0.50
C LEU A 76 -3.53 9.63 -1.03
N LEU A 77 -3.70 9.60 -2.35
CA LEU A 77 -4.67 8.74 -3.04
C LEU A 77 -3.93 7.84 -4.02
N ASP A 78 -4.23 6.56 -3.95
CA ASP A 78 -3.96 5.57 -4.97
C ASP A 78 -5.29 4.89 -5.32
N PRO A 79 -5.92 5.28 -6.41
CA PRO A 79 -7.23 4.75 -6.77
C PRO A 79 -7.18 3.27 -7.14
N VAL A 80 -6.06 2.78 -7.74
CA VAL A 80 -5.88 1.38 -8.13
C VAL A 80 -4.41 0.95 -7.96
N ASP A 81 -3.98 0.65 -6.71
CA ASP A 81 -2.70 -0.01 -6.47
C ASP A 81 -2.69 -1.40 -7.12
N GLY A 82 -1.68 -1.65 -7.93
CA GLY A 82 -1.60 -2.84 -8.78
C GLY A 82 -2.29 -2.67 -10.13
N THR A 83 -2.21 -1.50 -10.75
CA THR A 83 -2.82 -1.18 -12.06
C THR A 83 -2.46 -2.18 -13.15
N LEU A 84 -1.23 -2.71 -13.16
CA LEU A 84 -0.84 -3.76 -14.12
C LEU A 84 -1.63 -5.05 -13.91
N ASN A 85 -1.83 -5.46 -12.65
CA ASN A 85 -2.66 -6.61 -12.31
C ASN A 85 -4.11 -6.38 -12.72
N TYR A 86 -4.63 -5.21 -12.37
CA TYR A 86 -5.98 -4.79 -12.74
C TYR A 86 -6.19 -4.88 -14.27
N ALA A 87 -5.29 -4.26 -15.05
CA ALA A 87 -5.33 -4.25 -16.51
C ALA A 87 -5.23 -5.64 -17.14
N ARG A 88 -4.52 -6.57 -16.48
CA ARG A 88 -4.34 -7.96 -16.91
C ARG A 88 -5.44 -8.90 -16.42
N GLY A 89 -6.42 -8.41 -15.68
CA GLY A 89 -7.49 -9.24 -15.11
C GLY A 89 -7.06 -10.08 -13.90
N LEU A 90 -5.87 -9.84 -13.33
CA LEU A 90 -5.41 -10.51 -12.12
C LEU A 90 -6.15 -9.97 -10.90
N PRO A 91 -6.41 -10.79 -9.86
CA PRO A 91 -7.26 -10.37 -8.74
C PRO A 91 -6.55 -9.48 -7.70
N ALA A 92 -5.22 -9.40 -7.71
CA ALA A 92 -4.44 -8.70 -6.69
C ALA A 92 -4.28 -7.22 -7.02
N TRP A 93 -5.22 -6.41 -6.59
CA TRP A 93 -5.21 -4.95 -6.67
C TRP A 93 -6.15 -4.37 -5.61
N CYS A 94 -5.94 -3.12 -5.22
CA CYS A 94 -6.83 -2.45 -4.28
C CYS A 94 -6.93 -0.95 -4.56
N SER A 95 -7.89 -0.28 -3.92
CA SER A 95 -7.86 1.18 -3.75
C SER A 95 -7.29 1.52 -2.38
N ALA A 96 -6.39 2.48 -2.31
CA ALA A 96 -5.74 2.89 -1.07
C ALA A 96 -5.78 4.40 -0.86
N VAL A 97 -5.90 4.81 0.40
CA VAL A 97 -5.76 6.20 0.81
C VAL A 97 -5.10 6.30 2.17
N VAL A 98 -4.37 7.39 2.39
CA VAL A 98 -3.86 7.74 3.71
C VAL A 98 -3.95 9.24 3.95
N LEU A 99 -4.35 9.62 5.14
CA LEU A 99 -4.27 10.98 5.65
C LEU A 99 -2.95 11.15 6.40
N MET A 100 -2.19 12.16 6.01
CA MET A 100 -0.93 12.56 6.63
C MET A 100 -1.10 13.86 7.41
N ASP A 101 -0.36 14.01 8.50
CA ASP A 101 -0.17 15.25 9.23
C ASP A 101 1.32 15.51 9.51
N GLY A 102 1.65 16.50 10.38
CA GLY A 102 3.04 16.82 10.74
C GLY A 102 3.78 15.71 11.50
N GLU A 103 3.09 14.70 12.00
CA GLU A 103 3.66 13.55 12.74
C GLU A 103 3.70 12.26 11.90
N GLY A 104 3.16 12.28 10.67
CA GLY A 104 3.14 11.14 9.76
C GLY A 104 1.73 10.67 9.39
N ALA A 105 1.55 9.37 9.16
CA ALA A 105 0.24 8.80 8.80
C ALA A 105 -0.72 8.86 10.00
N LEU A 106 -1.90 9.43 9.80
CA LEU A 106 -2.94 9.63 10.82
C LEU A 106 -4.07 8.61 10.70
N ALA A 107 -4.59 8.38 9.48
CA ALA A 107 -5.62 7.41 9.21
C ALA A 107 -5.46 6.86 7.79
N CYS A 108 -5.80 5.61 7.58
CA CYS A 108 -5.74 4.98 6.25
C CYS A 108 -6.84 3.96 6.04
N ALA A 109 -7.06 3.63 4.77
CA ALA A 109 -7.81 2.46 4.37
C ALA A 109 -7.25 1.89 3.06
N ALA A 110 -7.43 0.58 2.88
CA ALA A 110 -7.22 -0.14 1.62
C ALA A 110 -8.41 -1.08 1.41
N PHE A 111 -8.94 -1.11 0.19
CA PHE A 111 -10.08 -1.96 -0.16
C PHE A 111 -9.75 -2.82 -1.37
N ASP A 112 -9.73 -4.14 -1.15
CA ASP A 112 -9.71 -5.14 -2.21
C ASP A 112 -11.17 -5.47 -2.59
N PRO A 113 -11.68 -4.98 -3.72
CA PRO A 113 -13.05 -5.21 -4.11
C PRO A 113 -13.30 -6.62 -4.66
N VAL A 114 -12.24 -7.34 -5.04
CA VAL A 114 -12.34 -8.71 -5.55
C VAL A 114 -12.56 -9.68 -4.39
N ALA A 115 -11.81 -9.53 -3.31
CA ALA A 115 -11.99 -10.33 -2.10
C ALA A 115 -13.08 -9.78 -1.16
N GLY A 116 -13.53 -8.54 -1.35
CA GLY A 116 -14.46 -7.86 -0.44
C GLY A 116 -13.80 -7.52 0.90
N GLU A 117 -12.50 -7.27 0.91
CA GLU A 117 -11.70 -7.02 2.10
C GLU A 117 -11.39 -5.53 2.28
N LEU A 118 -11.89 -4.94 3.37
CA LEU A 118 -11.59 -3.58 3.76
C LEU A 118 -10.64 -3.58 4.96
N PHE A 119 -9.42 -3.12 4.74
CA PHE A 119 -8.43 -2.85 5.77
C PHE A 119 -8.50 -1.38 6.16
N SER A 120 -8.45 -1.06 7.43
CA SER A 120 -8.38 0.34 7.89
C SER A 120 -7.68 0.47 9.22
N ALA A 121 -7.02 1.62 9.43
CA ALA A 121 -6.35 1.97 10.68
C ALA A 121 -6.43 3.46 10.96
N ALA A 122 -6.30 3.83 12.21
CA ALA A 122 -5.97 5.19 12.62
C ALA A 122 -4.92 5.13 13.74
N ARG A 123 -4.06 6.13 13.80
CA ARG A 123 -2.93 6.22 14.75
C ARG A 123 -3.44 6.05 16.18
N GLY A 124 -2.94 5.03 16.88
CA GLY A 124 -3.31 4.69 18.25
C GLY A 124 -4.67 4.00 18.43
N GLU A 125 -5.39 3.68 17.33
CA GLU A 125 -6.71 3.05 17.40
C GLU A 125 -6.70 1.58 16.94
N GLY A 126 -5.55 1.07 16.50
CA GLY A 126 -5.39 -0.26 15.94
C GLY A 126 -5.87 -0.38 14.49
N ALA A 127 -5.57 -1.53 13.88
CA ALA A 127 -5.97 -1.89 12.52
C ALA A 127 -7.14 -2.89 12.53
N THR A 128 -7.97 -2.87 11.48
CA THR A 128 -9.07 -3.83 11.31
C THR A 128 -9.19 -4.32 9.87
N LEU A 129 -9.72 -5.54 9.71
CA LEU A 129 -10.24 -6.11 8.47
C LEU A 129 -11.75 -6.26 8.60
N ASN A 130 -12.51 -5.58 7.75
CA ASN A 130 -13.98 -5.57 7.81
C ASN A 130 -14.53 -5.29 9.22
N GLY A 131 -13.86 -4.41 9.97
CA GLY A 131 -14.21 -4.06 11.35
C GLY A 131 -13.70 -5.02 12.43
N ALA A 132 -13.17 -6.19 12.08
CA ALA A 132 -12.54 -7.11 13.04
C ALA A 132 -11.08 -6.70 13.31
N PRO A 133 -10.63 -6.63 14.58
CA PRO A 133 -9.26 -6.25 14.91
C PRO A 133 -8.21 -7.15 14.26
N LEU A 134 -7.13 -6.52 13.76
CA LEU A 134 -5.98 -7.20 13.19
C LEU A 134 -4.81 -7.30 14.17
N ARG A 135 -4.02 -8.34 14.00
CA ARG A 135 -2.69 -8.47 14.61
C ARG A 135 -1.75 -9.22 13.69
N VAL A 136 -0.51 -8.74 13.65
CA VAL A 136 0.57 -9.45 12.95
C VAL A 136 0.82 -10.84 13.56
N LEU A 137 1.42 -11.73 12.79
CA LEU A 137 1.91 -13.03 13.29
C LEU A 137 3.09 -12.84 14.25
N GLY A 138 3.38 -13.84 15.09
CA GLY A 138 4.66 -13.91 15.78
C GLY A 138 5.79 -14.01 14.74
N PRO A 139 6.87 -13.18 14.85
CA PRO A 139 7.92 -13.16 13.84
C PRO A 139 8.73 -14.49 13.89
N PRO A 140 8.84 -15.21 12.76
CA PRO A 140 9.76 -16.34 12.65
C PRO A 140 11.20 -15.83 12.46
N VAL A 141 12.17 -16.72 12.46
CA VAL A 141 13.51 -16.43 11.91
C VAL A 141 13.41 -16.21 10.40
N LEU A 142 14.32 -15.42 9.82
CA LEU A 142 14.26 -15.03 8.40
C LEU A 142 14.15 -16.25 7.44
N ALA A 143 14.86 -17.32 7.73
CA ALA A 143 14.85 -18.54 6.91
C ALA A 143 13.48 -19.27 6.87
N GLU A 144 12.57 -18.96 7.76
CA GLU A 144 11.21 -19.52 7.81
C GLU A 144 10.16 -18.48 7.38
N ALA A 145 10.56 -17.22 7.20
CA ALA A 145 9.66 -16.13 6.90
C ALA A 145 9.09 -16.22 5.48
N VAL A 146 7.79 -15.95 5.34
CA VAL A 146 7.15 -15.67 4.07
C VAL A 146 7.18 -14.15 3.87
N VAL A 147 7.98 -13.70 2.90
CA VAL A 147 8.23 -12.28 2.66
C VAL A 147 7.70 -11.90 1.27
N ALA A 148 7.07 -10.74 1.17
CA ALA A 148 6.69 -10.19 -0.13
C ALA A 148 7.70 -9.12 -0.59
N THR A 149 7.77 -8.91 -1.90
CA THR A 149 8.61 -7.89 -2.53
C THR A 149 8.05 -7.52 -3.90
N PHE A 150 8.36 -6.33 -4.34
CA PHE A 150 8.19 -5.95 -5.74
C PHE A 150 9.56 -5.82 -6.39
N VAL A 151 9.79 -6.57 -7.47
CA VAL A 151 11.01 -6.47 -8.26
C VAL A 151 10.76 -5.55 -9.44
N ASP A 152 11.09 -4.28 -9.27
CA ASP A 152 11.04 -3.33 -10.38
C ASP A 152 12.23 -3.55 -11.32
N VAL A 153 11.98 -4.17 -12.46
CA VAL A 153 13.00 -4.44 -13.49
C VAL A 153 13.62 -3.18 -14.10
N ARG A 154 13.02 -2.00 -13.85
CA ARG A 154 13.56 -0.69 -14.23
C ARG A 154 14.67 -0.24 -13.29
N ARG A 155 14.63 -0.69 -12.03
CA ARG A 155 15.68 -0.43 -11.06
C ARG A 155 16.85 -1.36 -11.29
N ARG A 156 17.88 -0.81 -11.92
CA ARG A 156 19.08 -1.55 -12.33
C ARG A 156 20.32 -1.22 -11.50
N GLU A 157 20.12 -0.48 -10.40
CA GLU A 157 21.22 -0.15 -9.49
C GLU A 157 21.81 -1.46 -8.93
N PRO A 158 23.15 -1.62 -9.01
CA PRO A 158 23.80 -2.86 -8.57
C PRO A 158 23.47 -3.25 -7.12
N GLU A 159 23.36 -2.29 -6.22
CA GLU A 159 23.02 -2.47 -4.83
C GLU A 159 21.58 -3.01 -4.64
N VAL A 160 20.61 -2.54 -5.44
CA VAL A 160 19.22 -3.05 -5.40
C VAL A 160 19.18 -4.49 -5.92
N ALA A 161 19.88 -4.78 -7.00
CA ALA A 161 19.96 -6.14 -7.54
C ALA A 161 20.65 -7.11 -6.56
N ALA A 162 21.73 -6.67 -5.90
CA ALA A 162 22.45 -7.46 -4.91
C ALA A 162 21.60 -7.74 -3.67
N GLY A 163 20.91 -6.71 -3.13
CA GLY A 163 20.01 -6.84 -1.99
C GLY A 163 18.84 -7.77 -2.29
N THR A 164 18.19 -7.63 -3.45
CA THR A 164 17.12 -8.54 -3.88
C THR A 164 17.63 -9.99 -4.00
N ALA A 165 18.80 -10.20 -4.58
CA ALA A 165 19.39 -11.53 -4.69
C ALA A 165 19.78 -12.12 -3.32
N ALA A 166 20.20 -11.28 -2.37
CA ALA A 166 20.49 -11.70 -1.00
C ALA A 166 19.21 -12.10 -0.25
N LEU A 167 18.13 -11.32 -0.41
CA LEU A 167 16.82 -11.64 0.15
C LEU A 167 16.33 -13.02 -0.34
N LEU A 168 16.39 -13.27 -1.65
CA LEU A 168 15.98 -14.55 -2.27
C LEU A 168 16.69 -15.76 -1.68
N ARG A 169 17.94 -15.62 -1.20
CA ARG A 169 18.74 -16.72 -0.62
C ARG A 169 18.48 -16.93 0.87
N ARG A 170 17.83 -15.99 1.56
CA ARG A 170 17.75 -15.99 3.03
C ARG A 170 16.34 -16.24 3.57
N VAL A 171 15.29 -15.91 2.81
CA VAL A 171 13.90 -16.06 3.24
C VAL A 171 13.37 -17.48 3.02
N GLY A 172 12.42 -17.91 3.82
CA GLY A 172 11.76 -19.20 3.66
C GLY A 172 10.91 -19.30 2.41
N ALA A 173 10.21 -18.24 2.07
CA ALA A 173 9.43 -18.15 0.84
C ALA A 173 9.27 -16.70 0.40
N LEU A 174 9.31 -16.45 -0.91
CA LEU A 174 9.08 -15.12 -1.48
C LEU A 174 7.74 -15.05 -2.21
N ARG A 175 7.12 -13.88 -2.15
CA ARG A 175 5.97 -13.49 -2.95
C ARG A 175 6.30 -12.20 -3.70
N ALA A 176 5.86 -12.10 -4.95
CA ALA A 176 5.87 -10.89 -5.75
C ALA A 176 4.48 -10.77 -6.38
N VAL A 177 3.56 -10.15 -5.67
CA VAL A 177 2.15 -10.12 -6.05
C VAL A 177 1.84 -8.91 -6.92
N GLY A 178 2.58 -7.80 -6.72
CA GLY A 178 2.47 -6.61 -7.56
C GLY A 178 1.37 -5.64 -7.13
N CYS A 179 1.02 -5.63 -5.86
CA CYS A 179 0.17 -4.64 -5.20
C CYS A 179 0.73 -4.44 -3.79
N GLY A 180 1.55 -3.40 -3.61
CA GLY A 180 2.32 -3.19 -2.39
C GLY A 180 1.45 -2.97 -1.16
N THR A 181 0.39 -2.19 -1.30
CA THR A 181 -0.54 -1.93 -0.19
C THR A 181 -1.25 -3.20 0.28
N LEU A 182 -1.68 -4.10 -0.64
CA LEU A 182 -2.27 -5.38 -0.23
C LEU A 182 -1.25 -6.29 0.46
N GLU A 183 -0.03 -6.36 -0.06
CA GLU A 183 1.03 -7.17 0.56
C GLU A 183 1.31 -6.70 1.99
N LEU A 184 1.35 -5.38 2.23
CA LEU A 184 1.47 -4.77 3.56
C LEU A 184 0.23 -5.04 4.44
N ALA A 185 -0.97 -4.91 3.89
CA ALA A 185 -2.22 -5.22 4.59
C ALA A 185 -2.27 -6.71 5.01
N TRP A 186 -1.70 -7.61 4.20
CA TRP A 186 -1.61 -9.03 4.54
C TRP A 186 -0.61 -9.31 5.68
N ILE A 187 0.42 -8.48 5.87
CA ILE A 187 1.26 -8.55 7.09
C ILE A 187 0.42 -8.18 8.31
N ALA A 188 -0.30 -7.06 8.24
CA ALA A 188 -1.19 -6.62 9.31
C ALA A 188 -2.25 -7.68 9.66
N ALA A 189 -2.71 -8.45 8.66
CA ALA A 189 -3.67 -9.55 8.83
C ALA A 189 -3.04 -10.89 9.24
N GLY A 190 -1.73 -10.94 9.47
CA GLY A 190 -1.04 -12.18 9.84
C GLY A 190 -0.97 -13.23 8.72
N ARG A 191 -0.99 -12.81 7.45
CA ARG A 191 -0.89 -13.71 6.28
C ARG A 191 0.53 -13.78 5.71
N LEU A 192 1.32 -12.72 5.91
CA LEU A 192 2.73 -12.60 5.57
C LEU A 192 3.52 -12.20 6.80
N HIS A 193 4.83 -12.48 6.79
CA HIS A 193 5.73 -12.12 7.89
C HIS A 193 6.49 -10.81 7.64
N GLY A 194 6.74 -10.48 6.37
CA GLY A 194 7.49 -9.28 6.01
C GLY A 194 7.28 -8.85 4.57
N TRP A 195 7.74 -7.62 4.28
CA TRP A 195 7.75 -7.02 2.97
C TRP A 195 8.98 -6.12 2.83
N VAL A 196 9.61 -6.15 1.65
CA VAL A 196 10.82 -5.36 1.36
C VAL A 196 10.77 -4.86 -0.07
N GLN A 197 10.97 -3.56 -0.27
CA GLN A 197 11.05 -2.94 -1.61
C GLN A 197 12.04 -1.80 -1.63
N ALA A 198 12.83 -1.70 -2.70
CA ALA A 198 13.70 -0.56 -2.96
C ALA A 198 12.90 0.57 -3.63
N GLY A 199 12.75 1.67 -2.93
CA GLY A 199 12.00 2.85 -3.38
C GLY A 199 10.52 2.54 -3.65
N THR A 200 9.66 3.40 -3.16
CA THR A 200 8.21 3.30 -3.36
C THR A 200 7.62 4.70 -3.29
N GLU A 201 6.49 4.90 -3.92
CA GLU A 201 5.79 6.17 -3.84
C GLU A 201 5.07 6.31 -2.48
N PRO A 202 4.84 7.53 -2.01
CA PRO A 202 4.21 7.73 -0.70
C PRO A 202 2.80 7.12 -0.57
N TRP A 203 2.02 7.09 -1.63
CA TRP A 203 0.67 6.51 -1.64
C TRP A 203 0.68 4.97 -1.61
N ASP A 204 1.75 4.30 -2.09
CA ASP A 204 1.93 2.84 -2.02
C ASP A 204 2.42 2.40 -0.63
N TRP A 205 3.23 3.26 0.05
CA TRP A 205 3.88 2.93 1.30
C TRP A 205 3.05 3.25 2.54
N HIS A 206 2.64 4.52 2.68
CA HIS A 206 2.10 4.99 3.95
C HIS A 206 0.80 4.32 4.40
N PRO A 207 -0.16 3.95 3.50
CA PRO A 207 -1.36 3.23 3.94
C PRO A 207 -1.02 1.90 4.59
N GLY A 208 -0.20 1.09 3.91
CA GLY A 208 0.22 -0.22 4.39
C GLY A 208 1.11 -0.16 5.62
N ALA A 209 2.03 0.82 5.68
CA ALA A 209 2.90 1.02 6.84
C ALA A 209 2.11 1.32 8.12
N LEU A 210 1.06 2.16 8.04
CA LEU A 210 0.19 2.42 9.18
C LEU A 210 -0.60 1.17 9.58
N LEU A 211 -1.14 0.41 8.62
CA LEU A 211 -1.82 -0.86 8.92
C LEU A 211 -0.92 -1.83 9.69
N VAL A 212 0.33 -2.00 9.25
CA VAL A 212 1.31 -2.88 9.91
C VAL A 212 1.62 -2.39 11.32
N ALA A 213 1.91 -1.09 11.48
CA ALA A 213 2.23 -0.51 12.79
C ALA A 213 1.06 -0.66 13.78
N GLU A 214 -0.16 -0.36 13.35
CA GLU A 214 -1.36 -0.43 14.18
C GLU A 214 -1.81 -1.88 14.46
N ALA A 215 -1.34 -2.85 13.68
CA ALA A 215 -1.50 -4.28 13.96
C ALA A 215 -0.40 -4.85 14.88
N GLY A 216 0.55 -4.02 15.35
CA GLY A 216 1.64 -4.40 16.25
C GLY A 216 2.93 -4.86 15.55
N GLY A 217 3.05 -4.63 14.24
CA GLY A 217 4.27 -4.87 13.47
C GLY A 217 5.19 -3.65 13.43
N VAL A 218 6.17 -3.69 12.54
CA VAL A 218 7.17 -2.64 12.32
C VAL A 218 7.18 -2.25 10.85
N ALA A 219 7.21 -0.95 10.57
CA ALA A 219 7.38 -0.42 9.23
C ALA A 219 8.38 0.75 9.28
N ARG A 220 9.42 0.70 8.43
CA ARG A 220 10.50 1.70 8.43
C ARG A 220 11.18 1.81 7.06
N VAL A 221 11.94 2.89 6.90
CA VAL A 221 12.75 3.14 5.71
C VAL A 221 14.22 3.19 6.11
N THR A 222 15.07 2.41 5.45
CA THR A 222 16.52 2.36 5.66
C THR A 222 17.21 2.60 4.31
N GLY A 223 17.78 3.79 4.16
CA GLY A 223 18.33 4.21 2.86
C GLY A 223 17.25 4.23 1.78
N THR A 224 17.43 3.44 0.71
CA THR A 224 16.42 3.29 -0.35
C THR A 224 15.38 2.21 -0.05
N TRP A 225 15.60 1.37 0.97
CA TRP A 225 14.76 0.23 1.28
C TRP A 225 13.63 0.58 2.22
N HIS A 226 12.43 0.17 1.84
CA HIS A 226 11.24 0.18 2.66
C HIS A 226 11.04 -1.24 3.20
N VAL A 227 10.94 -1.37 4.52
CA VAL A 227 10.86 -2.66 5.21
C VAL A 227 9.66 -2.66 6.15
N ALA A 228 8.81 -3.66 6.03
CA ALA A 228 7.75 -3.93 6.98
C ALA A 228 7.82 -5.38 7.45
N ALA A 229 7.57 -5.62 8.75
CA ALA A 229 7.69 -6.94 9.34
C ALA A 229 6.75 -7.14 10.53
N ALA A 230 6.47 -8.39 10.83
CA ALA A 230 5.69 -8.83 11.99
C ALA A 230 6.36 -8.54 13.35
N GLY A 231 7.59 -8.03 13.37
CA GLY A 231 8.30 -7.61 14.60
C GLY A 231 9.70 -7.09 14.33
N HIS A 232 10.29 -6.46 15.35
CA HIS A 232 11.60 -5.79 15.25
C HIS A 232 12.73 -6.72 14.82
N ALA A 233 12.83 -7.91 15.41
CA ALA A 233 13.91 -8.86 15.09
C ALA A 233 13.91 -9.24 13.60
N LEU A 234 12.74 -9.56 13.04
CA LEU A 234 12.62 -9.87 11.62
C LEU A 234 12.90 -8.64 10.73
N ALA A 235 12.46 -7.44 11.14
CA ALA A 235 12.78 -6.21 10.43
C ALA A 235 14.29 -5.97 10.37
N ASP A 236 15.02 -6.20 11.47
CA ASP A 236 16.48 -6.05 11.52
C ASP A 236 17.18 -7.07 10.61
N GLU A 237 16.70 -8.33 10.58
CA GLU A 237 17.22 -9.34 9.68
C GLU A 237 16.94 -9.03 8.20
N LEU A 238 15.76 -8.46 7.88
CA LEU A 238 15.40 -8.02 6.51
C LEU A 238 16.29 -6.85 6.06
N ASP A 239 16.47 -5.82 6.91
CA ASP A 239 17.39 -4.72 6.59
C ASP A 239 18.81 -5.23 6.34
N ALA A 240 19.34 -6.07 7.23
CA ALA A 240 20.67 -6.67 7.05
C ALA A 240 20.77 -7.66 5.87
N ALA A 241 19.65 -8.04 5.28
CA ALA A 241 19.65 -8.88 4.08
C ALA A 241 19.80 -8.05 2.80
N VAL A 242 19.35 -6.79 2.81
CA VAL A 242 19.27 -5.94 1.61
C VAL A 242 20.26 -4.77 1.59
N THR A 243 20.87 -4.43 2.74
CA THR A 243 21.93 -3.42 2.88
C THR A 243 23.30 -4.07 2.91
#